data_14c9f8caf4648be70bae45c6f40f7dc1
#
_entry.id   14c9f8caf4648be70bae45c6f40f7dc1
#
_cell.length_a   1.000
_cell.length_b   1.000
_cell.length_c   1.000
_cell.angle_alpha   90.00
_cell.angle_beta   90.00
_cell.angle_gamma   90.00
#
_symmetry.space_group_name_H-M   'P 1'
#
loop_
_entity.id
_entity.type
_entity.pdbx_description
1 polymer ?
#
loop_
_entity_poly.entity_id
_entity_poly.type
_entity_poly.pdbx_seq_one_letter_code
_entity_poly.pdbx_strand_id
1 'polypeptide(L)'
;MLAWRQLNDLEETVTYDVIIRDGLWFDGTGNAPLTRTLGIRDGVVATVAAGALDETGCPEVVDAAGKWVVPGFIDVHTHYDAEVLLDPGLRESVRHGVTTVLLGNCSLSTVYANSEDAADLFSRVEAVPREFVLGALRDNQTWSTPAEYIEAIDALPLGPNVSSLLGHSDLRTAVLGLDRATDDTVRPTEAELAKMAKLLDEALEAGMLGMSGMDAAIDKLDGDRFRSRALPSTFATWRERRKLISVLRHRGRILQSAPDVDNPVSALLFFLASSRIFNRRKGVRMSMLVSADAKSMPLAVHVFGLGTRVLNKLLGSQVRFQHLPVPFELYSDGIDLPVFEEFGAGTAXRRHRPAGLRGVRRRNGGPSSA
;
A
#
# COMPACT_ATOMS: atom_id res chain seq x y z
N MET A 1 -17.18 -52.53 47.43
CA MET A 1 -16.51 -51.25 47.78
C MET A 1 -15.74 -50.77 46.54
N LEU A 2 -16.34 -49.89 45.79
CA LEU A 2 -15.70 -49.26 44.62
C LEU A 2 -15.00 -47.99 45.14
N ALA A 3 -13.67 -47.98 45.06
CA ALA A 3 -12.89 -46.84 45.41
C ALA A 3 -13.06 -45.74 44.36
N TRP A 4 -13.56 -44.60 44.76
CA TRP A 4 -13.58 -43.39 43.95
C TRP A 4 -12.14 -42.91 43.81
N ARG A 5 -11.59 -43.02 42.60
CA ARG A 5 -10.36 -42.27 42.27
C ARG A 5 -10.76 -40.79 42.11
N GLN A 6 -10.32 -39.95 43.01
CA GLN A 6 -10.24 -38.54 42.75
C GLN A 6 -9.24 -38.33 41.63
N LEU A 7 -9.79 -38.04 40.45
CA LEU A 7 -9.00 -37.39 39.42
C LEU A 7 -8.82 -35.94 39.91
N ASN A 8 -7.68 -35.66 40.46
CA ASN A 8 -7.22 -34.29 40.56
C ASN A 8 -7.04 -33.80 39.13
N ASP A 9 -8.06 -33.05 38.65
CA ASP A 9 -7.87 -32.21 37.51
C ASP A 9 -6.77 -31.22 37.87
N LEU A 10 -5.54 -31.52 37.43
CA LEU A 10 -4.51 -30.50 37.37
C LEU A 10 -5.06 -29.49 36.36
N GLU A 11 -5.70 -28.44 36.84
CA GLU A 11 -5.91 -27.25 36.01
C GLU A 11 -4.52 -26.87 35.51
N GLU A 12 -4.27 -27.12 34.23
CA GLU A 12 -3.10 -26.57 33.59
C GLU A 12 -3.14 -25.09 33.84
N THR A 13 -2.25 -24.59 34.68
CA THR A 13 -2.12 -23.15 34.89
C THR A 13 -1.71 -22.55 33.54
N VAL A 14 -2.65 -21.86 32.93
CA VAL A 14 -2.40 -21.19 31.66
C VAL A 14 -1.47 -20.02 31.95
N THR A 15 -0.22 -20.14 31.52
CA THR A 15 0.74 -19.03 31.59
C THR A 15 0.62 -18.20 30.33
N TYR A 16 0.65 -16.89 30.50
CA TYR A 16 0.57 -15.90 29.40
C TYR A 16 1.95 -15.24 29.23
N ASP A 17 2.26 -14.87 27.99
CA ASP A 17 3.46 -14.08 27.67
C ASP A 17 3.24 -12.61 28.04
N VAL A 18 2.01 -12.13 27.83
CA VAL A 18 1.61 -10.75 28.17
C VAL A 18 0.17 -10.80 28.72
N ILE A 19 -0.07 -10.06 29.78
CA ILE A 19 -1.43 -9.76 30.25
C ILE A 19 -1.66 -8.25 30.10
N ILE A 20 -2.75 -7.86 29.40
CA ILE A 20 -3.20 -6.46 29.31
C ILE A 20 -4.46 -6.36 30.16
N ARG A 21 -4.37 -5.71 31.32
CA ARG A 21 -5.49 -5.69 32.26
C ARG A 21 -6.30 -4.40 32.21
N ASP A 22 -7.58 -4.54 32.42
CA ASP A 22 -8.54 -3.46 32.69
C ASP A 22 -8.67 -2.43 31.56
N GLY A 23 -8.32 -2.80 30.32
CA GLY A 23 -8.42 -1.92 29.17
C GLY A 23 -9.83 -1.89 28.56
N LEU A 24 -10.21 -0.75 27.96
CA LEU A 24 -11.45 -0.66 27.18
C LEU A 24 -11.19 -1.34 25.82
N TRP A 25 -11.63 -2.59 25.73
CA TRP A 25 -11.33 -3.50 24.62
C TRP A 25 -12.32 -3.31 23.46
N PHE A 26 -11.75 -3.02 22.29
CA PHE A 26 -12.45 -2.99 21.00
C PHE A 26 -12.05 -4.24 20.22
N ASP A 27 -13.01 -5.10 19.95
CA ASP A 27 -12.74 -6.40 19.32
C ASP A 27 -12.58 -6.33 17.78
N GLY A 28 -12.72 -5.14 17.19
CA GLY A 28 -12.63 -4.95 15.74
C GLY A 28 -13.88 -5.35 14.96
N THR A 29 -14.91 -5.87 15.60
CA THR A 29 -16.12 -6.34 14.91
C THR A 29 -17.19 -5.24 14.75
N GLY A 30 -17.03 -4.13 15.46
CA GLY A 30 -18.02 -3.05 15.52
C GLY A 30 -18.97 -3.14 16.69
N ASN A 31 -18.79 -4.12 17.57
CA ASN A 31 -19.53 -4.21 18.83
C ASN A 31 -19.13 -3.07 19.77
N ALA A 32 -20.01 -2.75 20.73
CA ALA A 32 -19.68 -1.79 21.78
C ALA A 32 -18.47 -2.29 22.59
N PRO A 33 -17.49 -1.42 22.89
CA PRO A 33 -16.32 -1.86 23.64
C PRO A 33 -16.70 -2.16 25.10
N LEU A 34 -15.93 -3.06 25.71
CA LEU A 34 -16.12 -3.47 27.09
C LEU A 34 -14.79 -3.47 27.83
N THR A 35 -14.79 -3.16 29.12
CA THR A 35 -13.58 -3.31 29.92
C THR A 35 -13.22 -4.79 30.03
N ARG A 36 -12.00 -5.15 29.67
CA ARG A 36 -11.53 -6.54 29.63
C ARG A 36 -10.06 -6.64 30.03
N THR A 37 -9.72 -7.82 30.50
CA THR A 37 -8.32 -8.25 30.68
C THR A 37 -8.03 -9.29 29.59
N LEU A 38 -6.92 -9.10 28.87
CA LEU A 38 -6.49 -9.98 27.78
C LEU A 38 -5.28 -10.77 28.19
N GLY A 39 -5.32 -12.08 27.99
CA GLY A 39 -4.16 -12.95 28.12
C GLY A 39 -3.64 -13.29 26.74
N ILE A 40 -2.36 -13.00 26.48
CA ILE A 40 -1.69 -13.25 25.20
C ILE A 40 -0.70 -14.40 25.41
N ARG A 41 -0.72 -15.36 24.50
CA ARG A 41 0.21 -16.49 24.48
C ARG A 41 0.57 -16.84 23.05
N ASP A 42 1.85 -17.02 22.79
CA ASP A 42 2.39 -17.36 21.46
C ASP A 42 1.94 -16.34 20.40
N GLY A 43 1.89 -15.05 20.77
CA GLY A 43 1.56 -13.96 19.87
C GLY A 43 0.07 -13.80 19.53
N VAL A 44 -0.83 -14.58 20.18
CA VAL A 44 -2.26 -14.48 19.95
C VAL A 44 -3.02 -14.17 21.23
N VAL A 45 -4.17 -13.52 21.11
CA VAL A 45 -5.08 -13.30 22.23
C VAL A 45 -5.73 -14.64 22.58
N ALA A 46 -5.22 -15.28 23.61
CA ALA A 46 -5.67 -16.61 24.05
C ALA A 46 -6.91 -16.52 24.93
N THR A 47 -7.02 -15.46 25.73
CA THR A 47 -8.14 -15.28 26.70
C THR A 47 -8.61 -13.83 26.70
N VAL A 48 -9.93 -13.63 26.79
CA VAL A 48 -10.59 -12.34 27.01
C VAL A 48 -11.49 -12.48 28.22
N ALA A 49 -11.06 -11.91 29.35
CA ALA A 49 -11.76 -12.06 30.64
C ALA A 49 -12.48 -10.77 31.05
N ALA A 50 -13.58 -10.90 31.77
CA ALA A 50 -14.29 -9.77 32.37
C ALA A 50 -13.64 -9.33 33.71
N GLY A 51 -12.79 -10.15 34.28
CA GLY A 51 -12.09 -9.87 35.53
C GLY A 51 -10.60 -10.14 35.41
N ALA A 52 -9.92 -10.24 36.55
CA ALA A 52 -8.48 -10.49 36.58
C ALA A 52 -8.13 -11.89 36.05
N LEU A 53 -6.96 -12.00 35.46
CA LEU A 53 -6.31 -13.26 35.12
C LEU A 53 -5.19 -13.52 36.12
N ASP A 54 -4.78 -14.77 36.24
CA ASP A 54 -3.62 -15.13 37.09
C ASP A 54 -2.35 -14.59 36.42
N GLU A 55 -1.68 -13.67 37.10
CA GLU A 55 -0.44 -13.04 36.64
C GLU A 55 0.83 -13.83 37.02
N THR A 56 0.66 -14.95 37.75
CA THR A 56 1.80 -15.74 38.23
C THR A 56 2.60 -16.28 37.05
N GLY A 57 3.88 -15.92 37.01
CA GLY A 57 4.79 -16.36 35.96
C GLY A 57 4.64 -15.60 34.63
N CYS A 58 3.75 -14.61 34.53
CA CYS A 58 3.61 -13.79 33.33
C CYS A 58 4.78 -12.77 33.27
N PRO A 59 5.60 -12.79 32.22
CA PRO A 59 6.76 -11.89 32.17
C PRO A 59 6.40 -10.42 31.94
N GLU A 60 5.23 -10.13 31.37
CA GLU A 60 4.82 -8.75 31.12
C GLU A 60 3.35 -8.53 31.44
N VAL A 61 3.07 -7.58 32.35
CA VAL A 61 1.72 -7.18 32.70
C VAL A 61 1.58 -5.68 32.40
N VAL A 62 0.66 -5.35 31.48
CA VAL A 62 0.38 -3.98 31.07
C VAL A 62 -0.92 -3.51 31.73
N ASP A 63 -0.83 -2.46 32.55
CA ASP A 63 -2.01 -1.81 33.09
C ASP A 63 -2.61 -0.85 32.06
N ALA A 64 -3.76 -1.21 31.52
CA ALA A 64 -4.48 -0.43 30.52
C ALA A 64 -5.73 0.26 31.08
N ALA A 65 -5.83 0.40 32.43
CA ALA A 65 -6.96 1.10 33.03
C ALA A 65 -7.11 2.51 32.45
N GLY A 66 -8.31 2.83 31.94
CA GLY A 66 -8.60 4.12 31.30
C GLY A 66 -8.06 4.27 29.88
N LYS A 67 -7.44 3.23 29.34
CA LYS A 67 -6.90 3.26 27.95
C LYS A 67 -7.74 2.39 27.01
N TRP A 68 -7.67 2.66 25.73
CA TRP A 68 -8.26 1.83 24.69
C TRP A 68 -7.26 0.73 24.29
N VAL A 69 -7.77 -0.48 24.20
CA VAL A 69 -7.05 -1.63 23.65
C VAL A 69 -7.75 -2.00 22.34
N VAL A 70 -7.06 -1.80 21.24
CA VAL A 70 -7.63 -1.91 19.90
C VAL A 70 -6.74 -2.80 19.03
N PRO A 71 -7.29 -3.43 17.97
CA PRO A 71 -6.42 -4.05 16.96
C PRO A 71 -5.47 -3.01 16.35
N GLY A 72 -4.28 -3.41 16.02
CA GLY A 72 -3.32 -2.52 15.34
C GLY A 72 -3.87 -2.01 14.01
N PHE A 73 -3.53 -0.78 13.66
CA PHE A 73 -4.00 -0.19 12.41
C PHE A 73 -3.28 -0.82 11.21
N ILE A 74 -4.02 -0.93 10.10
CA ILE A 74 -3.48 -1.38 8.82
C ILE A 74 -3.43 -0.17 7.89
N ASP A 75 -2.22 0.26 7.52
CA ASP A 75 -2.07 1.30 6.52
C ASP A 75 -2.11 0.66 5.13
N VAL A 76 -3.23 0.86 4.44
CA VAL A 76 -3.48 0.22 3.15
C VAL A 76 -2.86 0.98 1.98
N HIS A 77 -2.15 2.09 2.24
CA HIS A 77 -1.59 2.90 1.17
C HIS A 77 -0.30 3.57 1.61
N THR A 78 0.83 2.98 1.27
CA THR A 78 2.15 3.55 1.55
C THR A 78 3.01 3.50 0.29
N HIS A 79 4.08 4.28 0.29
CA HIS A 79 5.12 4.28 -0.73
C HIS A 79 6.49 4.04 -0.06
N TYR A 80 6.54 3.08 0.86
CA TYR A 80 7.75 2.76 1.63
C TYR A 80 8.68 1.77 0.93
N ASP A 81 8.47 1.51 -0.37
CA ASP A 81 9.19 0.47 -1.12
C ASP A 81 10.72 0.66 -1.13
N ALA A 82 11.19 1.91 -1.09
CA ALA A 82 12.62 2.19 -0.91
C ALA A 82 12.99 2.43 0.57
N GLU A 83 12.09 3.04 1.33
CA GLU A 83 12.34 3.35 2.74
C GLU A 83 12.54 2.08 3.57
N VAL A 84 11.74 1.04 3.31
CA VAL A 84 11.82 -0.23 4.07
C VAL A 84 13.20 -0.88 3.96
N LEU A 85 13.94 -0.61 2.89
CA LEU A 85 15.31 -1.13 2.68
C LEU A 85 16.34 -0.40 3.55
N LEU A 86 16.04 0.84 3.96
CA LEU A 86 16.95 1.70 4.73
C LEU A 86 16.60 1.77 6.20
N ASP A 87 15.30 1.83 6.53
CA ASP A 87 14.78 1.81 7.90
C ASP A 87 13.59 0.84 7.99
N PRO A 88 13.86 -0.46 8.05
CA PRO A 88 12.79 -1.47 8.10
C PRO A 88 11.91 -1.38 9.35
N GLY A 89 12.34 -0.64 10.36
CA GLY A 89 11.52 -0.35 11.53
C GLY A 89 10.26 0.46 11.21
N LEU A 90 10.27 1.23 10.11
CA LEU A 90 9.16 2.09 9.69
C LEU A 90 8.55 2.84 10.89
N ARG A 91 9.41 3.50 11.63
CA ARG A 91 9.15 4.00 12.99
C ARG A 91 7.97 4.96 13.07
N GLU A 92 7.78 5.79 12.03
CA GLU A 92 6.67 6.75 12.03
C GLU A 92 5.32 6.04 12.00
N SER A 93 5.19 5.00 11.17
CA SER A 93 3.97 4.18 11.13
C SER A 93 3.74 3.48 12.48
N VAL A 94 4.77 2.82 13.00
CA VAL A 94 4.67 2.08 14.27
C VAL A 94 4.31 3.01 15.43
N ARG A 95 4.91 4.20 15.47
CA ARG A 95 4.65 5.20 16.52
C ARG A 95 3.18 5.65 16.54
N HIS A 96 2.49 5.56 15.41
CA HIS A 96 1.07 5.90 15.30
C HIS A 96 0.14 4.68 15.46
N GLY A 97 0.68 3.53 15.88
CA GLY A 97 -0.11 2.31 16.13
C GLY A 97 -0.39 1.49 14.87
N VAL A 98 0.32 1.76 13.77
CA VAL A 98 0.22 0.94 12.56
C VAL A 98 1.05 -0.32 12.77
N THR A 99 0.42 -1.48 12.64
CA THR A 99 1.07 -2.78 12.80
C THR A 99 1.18 -3.56 11.49
N THR A 100 0.60 -3.03 10.41
CA THR A 100 0.69 -3.63 9.06
C THR A 100 0.70 -2.52 8.03
N VAL A 101 1.63 -2.58 7.08
CA VAL A 101 1.71 -1.64 5.95
C VAL A 101 1.59 -2.39 4.63
N LEU A 102 1.07 -1.71 3.60
CA LEU A 102 0.92 -2.27 2.27
C LEU A 102 1.78 -1.48 1.28
N LEU A 103 2.82 -2.13 0.74
CA LEU A 103 3.73 -1.58 -0.28
C LEU A 103 3.16 -1.77 -1.69
N GLY A 104 3.80 -1.17 -2.66
CA GLY A 104 3.49 -1.40 -4.07
C GLY A 104 2.22 -0.69 -4.54
N ASN A 105 1.86 0.43 -3.94
CA ASN A 105 0.64 1.18 -4.29
C ASN A 105 0.83 2.05 -5.55
N CYS A 106 -0.25 2.58 -6.09
CA CYS A 106 -0.28 3.54 -7.21
C CYS A 106 0.48 3.06 -8.46
N SER A 107 0.44 1.78 -8.76
CA SER A 107 1.15 1.13 -9.86
C SER A 107 2.66 1.02 -9.69
N LEU A 108 3.19 1.39 -8.54
CA LEU A 108 4.62 1.43 -8.25
C LEU A 108 5.02 0.24 -7.39
N SER A 109 6.09 -0.43 -7.76
CA SER A 109 6.77 -1.44 -6.92
C SER A 109 8.21 -1.55 -7.42
N THR A 110 9.04 -2.25 -6.67
CA THR A 110 10.45 -2.44 -7.00
C THR A 110 10.77 -3.92 -7.25
N VAL A 111 9.80 -4.67 -7.81
CA VAL A 111 9.90 -6.13 -7.93
C VAL A 111 10.69 -6.53 -9.17
N TYR A 112 10.40 -5.92 -10.32
CA TYR A 112 10.97 -6.32 -11.60
C TYR A 112 11.86 -5.25 -12.25
N ALA A 113 11.55 -3.96 -12.04
CA ALA A 113 12.31 -2.88 -12.65
C ALA A 113 13.73 -2.82 -12.07
N ASN A 114 14.71 -2.54 -12.92
CA ASN A 114 16.06 -2.30 -12.44
C ASN A 114 16.09 -1.02 -11.59
N SER A 115 17.16 -0.84 -10.82
CA SER A 115 17.26 0.26 -9.85
C SER A 115 17.11 1.64 -10.49
N GLU A 116 17.61 1.84 -11.73
CA GLU A 116 17.49 3.13 -12.43
C GLU A 116 16.05 3.46 -12.80
N ASP A 117 15.36 2.48 -13.42
CA ASP A 117 13.96 2.65 -13.84
C ASP A 117 13.05 2.77 -12.61
N ALA A 118 13.31 1.99 -11.56
CA ALA A 118 12.54 2.06 -10.33
C ALA A 118 12.71 3.43 -9.65
N ALA A 119 13.92 3.98 -9.61
CA ALA A 119 14.15 5.32 -9.05
C ALA A 119 13.42 6.39 -9.89
N ASP A 120 13.43 6.27 -11.22
CA ASP A 120 12.69 7.21 -12.09
C ASP A 120 11.17 7.12 -11.83
N LEU A 121 10.65 5.92 -11.52
CA LEU A 121 9.23 5.70 -11.23
C LEU A 121 8.83 6.30 -9.88
N PHE A 122 9.65 6.14 -8.83
CA PHE A 122 9.27 6.40 -7.45
C PHE A 122 9.46 7.85 -6.99
N SER A 123 10.54 8.50 -7.43
CA SER A 123 11.09 9.66 -6.73
C SER A 123 10.10 10.83 -6.59
N ARG A 124 9.38 11.15 -7.66
CA ARG A 124 8.51 12.33 -7.66
C ARG A 124 7.15 12.11 -7.00
N VAL A 125 6.74 10.88 -6.84
CA VAL A 125 5.43 10.58 -6.24
C VAL A 125 5.36 11.10 -4.80
N GLU A 126 6.44 10.89 -4.03
CA GLU A 126 6.54 11.35 -2.65
C GLU A 126 7.60 12.44 -2.47
N ALA A 127 8.08 13.03 -3.56
CA ALA A 127 9.13 14.05 -3.55
C ALA A 127 10.42 13.61 -2.83
N VAL A 128 10.69 12.31 -2.83
CA VAL A 128 11.96 11.77 -2.30
C VAL A 128 13.05 12.04 -3.33
N PRO A 129 14.18 12.64 -2.95
CA PRO A 129 15.25 12.87 -3.93
C PRO A 129 15.69 11.56 -4.58
N ARG A 130 15.79 11.58 -5.92
CA ARG A 130 16.05 10.40 -6.73
C ARG A 130 17.31 9.63 -6.31
N GLU A 131 18.34 10.34 -5.93
CA GLU A 131 19.60 9.73 -5.50
C GLU A 131 19.46 8.87 -4.26
N PHE A 132 18.51 9.20 -3.36
CA PHE A 132 18.25 8.35 -2.18
C PHE A 132 17.53 7.06 -2.58
N VAL A 133 16.50 7.17 -3.42
CA VAL A 133 15.80 5.98 -3.92
C VAL A 133 16.77 5.08 -4.70
N LEU A 134 17.54 5.67 -5.60
CA LEU A 134 18.52 4.94 -6.41
C LEU A 134 19.60 4.28 -5.55
N GLY A 135 20.10 5.00 -4.55
CA GLY A 135 21.08 4.46 -3.59
C GLY A 135 20.52 3.27 -2.83
N ALA A 136 19.33 3.43 -2.26
CA ALA A 136 18.66 2.36 -1.52
C ALA A 136 18.54 1.10 -2.36
N LEU A 137 18.10 1.25 -3.61
CA LEU A 137 17.90 0.11 -4.51
C LEU A 137 19.23 -0.51 -4.95
N ARG A 138 20.22 0.29 -5.37
CA ARG A 138 21.54 -0.23 -5.80
C ARG A 138 22.23 -1.03 -4.70
N ASP A 139 22.08 -0.58 -3.46
CA ASP A 139 22.77 -1.20 -2.32
C ASP A 139 22.04 -2.45 -1.81
N ASN A 140 20.72 -2.56 -2.02
CA ASN A 140 19.90 -3.59 -1.39
C ASN A 140 19.14 -4.50 -2.36
N GLN A 141 18.95 -4.13 -3.63
CA GLN A 141 18.18 -4.92 -4.59
C GLN A 141 18.98 -6.16 -5.03
N THR A 142 18.77 -7.27 -4.33
CA THR A 142 19.43 -8.55 -4.59
C THR A 142 18.53 -9.54 -5.34
N TRP A 143 17.30 -9.15 -5.60
CA TRP A 143 16.26 -10.00 -6.17
C TRP A 143 16.07 -9.72 -7.66
N SER A 144 15.56 -10.72 -8.36
CA SER A 144 15.16 -10.66 -9.77
C SER A 144 13.80 -11.31 -10.01
N THR A 145 13.26 -11.96 -8.97
CA THR A 145 11.96 -12.63 -9.01
C THR A 145 11.10 -12.17 -7.82
N PRO A 146 9.77 -12.29 -7.92
CA PRO A 146 8.90 -11.95 -6.78
C PRO A 146 9.15 -12.78 -5.52
N ALA A 147 9.54 -14.03 -5.67
CA ALA A 147 9.86 -14.88 -4.52
C ALA A 147 11.10 -14.35 -3.79
N GLU A 148 12.15 -14.05 -4.55
CA GLU A 148 13.37 -13.45 -3.98
C GLU A 148 13.08 -12.09 -3.33
N TYR A 149 12.20 -11.27 -3.94
CA TYR A 149 11.79 -9.99 -3.37
C TYR A 149 11.14 -10.21 -1.99
N ILE A 150 10.19 -11.15 -1.91
CA ILE A 150 9.50 -11.44 -0.66
C ILE A 150 10.50 -11.94 0.41
N GLU A 151 11.40 -12.85 0.01
CA GLU A 151 12.45 -13.36 0.91
C GLU A 151 13.36 -12.25 1.41
N ALA A 152 13.74 -11.31 0.53
CA ALA A 152 14.61 -10.20 0.89
C ALA A 152 13.91 -9.25 1.89
N ILE A 153 12.63 -8.93 1.66
CA ILE A 153 11.85 -8.09 2.58
C ILE A 153 11.63 -8.82 3.93
N ASP A 154 11.30 -10.11 3.88
CA ASP A 154 10.99 -10.91 5.07
C ASP A 154 12.23 -11.11 5.97
N ALA A 155 13.42 -11.03 5.39
CA ALA A 155 14.70 -11.13 6.13
C ALA A 155 15.04 -9.84 6.89
N LEU A 156 14.37 -8.72 6.62
CA LEU A 156 14.64 -7.45 7.29
C LEU A 156 14.09 -7.45 8.73
N PRO A 157 14.69 -6.70 9.65
CA PRO A 157 14.14 -6.54 11.01
C PRO A 157 12.95 -5.57 11.01
N LEU A 158 11.84 -6.03 10.43
CA LEU A 158 10.65 -5.22 10.22
C LEU A 158 9.99 -4.78 11.53
N GLY A 159 9.57 -3.51 11.60
CA GLY A 159 8.75 -3.01 12.70
C GLY A 159 7.30 -3.49 12.57
N PRO A 160 6.58 -3.08 11.54
CA PRO A 160 5.22 -3.60 11.27
C PRO A 160 5.30 -4.83 10.37
N ASN A 161 4.20 -5.57 10.29
CA ASN A 161 4.03 -6.56 9.22
C ASN A 161 3.99 -5.84 7.87
N VAL A 162 4.54 -6.48 6.84
CA VAL A 162 4.58 -5.91 5.49
C VAL A 162 3.83 -6.84 4.53
N SER A 163 3.01 -6.26 3.68
CA SER A 163 2.42 -6.95 2.53
C SER A 163 2.66 -6.10 1.28
N SER A 164 2.59 -6.69 0.09
CA SER A 164 2.91 -5.93 -1.11
C SER A 164 1.95 -6.23 -2.27
N LEU A 165 1.76 -5.21 -3.12
CA LEU A 165 1.11 -5.32 -4.42
C LEU A 165 2.18 -5.22 -5.51
N LEU A 166 1.95 -5.91 -6.63
CA LEU A 166 2.78 -5.70 -7.81
C LEU A 166 2.29 -4.45 -8.55
N GLY A 167 3.17 -3.50 -8.75
CA GLY A 167 2.86 -2.28 -9.50
C GLY A 167 2.69 -2.55 -11.00
N HIS A 168 1.60 -2.07 -11.59
CA HIS A 168 1.38 -2.21 -13.04
C HIS A 168 2.44 -1.45 -13.84
N SER A 169 2.93 -0.33 -13.33
CA SER A 169 4.03 0.42 -13.98
C SER A 169 5.34 -0.36 -13.95
N ASP A 170 5.67 -0.99 -12.84
CA ASP A 170 6.82 -1.90 -12.72
C ASP A 170 6.69 -3.04 -13.74
N LEU A 171 5.54 -3.71 -13.76
CA LEU A 171 5.25 -4.81 -14.69
C LEU A 171 5.38 -4.39 -16.17
N ARG A 172 4.81 -3.23 -16.54
CA ARG A 172 4.91 -2.72 -17.91
C ARG A 172 6.36 -2.39 -18.28
N THR A 173 7.10 -1.77 -17.34
CA THR A 173 8.52 -1.43 -17.54
C THR A 173 9.35 -2.70 -17.76
N ALA A 174 9.11 -3.74 -16.99
CA ALA A 174 9.82 -5.02 -17.11
C ALA A 174 9.60 -5.70 -18.47
N VAL A 175 8.45 -5.48 -19.10
CA VAL A 175 8.12 -6.17 -20.37
C VAL A 175 8.41 -5.31 -21.59
N LEU A 176 8.15 -4.00 -21.52
CA LEU A 176 8.25 -3.09 -22.65
C LEU A 176 9.54 -2.24 -22.64
N GLY A 177 10.17 -2.09 -21.47
CA GLY A 177 11.16 -1.06 -21.22
C GLY A 177 10.50 0.29 -20.96
N LEU A 178 11.13 1.15 -20.17
CA LEU A 178 10.50 2.39 -19.67
C LEU A 178 10.12 3.34 -20.82
N ASP A 179 10.93 3.42 -21.90
CA ASP A 179 10.64 4.28 -23.04
C ASP A 179 9.31 3.89 -23.72
N ARG A 180 9.18 2.61 -24.12
CA ARG A 180 7.96 2.14 -24.80
C ARG A 180 6.77 2.11 -23.85
N ALA A 181 7.01 1.84 -22.57
CA ALA A 181 5.95 1.77 -21.55
C ALA A 181 5.30 3.14 -21.31
N THR A 182 6.01 4.23 -21.62
CA THR A 182 5.53 5.62 -21.43
C THR A 182 5.25 6.34 -22.75
N ASP A 183 5.07 5.60 -23.83
CA ASP A 183 4.70 6.13 -25.15
C ASP A 183 3.23 5.83 -25.42
N ASP A 184 2.42 6.87 -25.63
CA ASP A 184 0.98 6.73 -25.83
C ASP A 184 0.60 6.11 -27.19
N THR A 185 1.53 6.02 -28.13
CA THR A 185 1.33 5.36 -29.42
C THR A 185 1.58 3.86 -29.37
N VAL A 186 2.33 3.38 -28.36
CA VAL A 186 2.74 1.97 -28.24
C VAL A 186 1.60 1.14 -27.64
N ARG A 187 1.30 0.02 -28.28
CA ARG A 187 0.37 -0.98 -27.76
C ARG A 187 1.11 -2.31 -27.59
N PRO A 188 0.98 -2.96 -26.44
CA PRO A 188 1.63 -4.27 -26.27
C PRO A 188 1.10 -5.29 -27.28
N THR A 189 2.02 -6.10 -27.81
CA THR A 189 1.69 -7.27 -28.62
C THR A 189 1.03 -8.36 -27.78
N GLU A 190 0.47 -9.38 -28.42
CA GLU A 190 -0.11 -10.53 -27.72
C GLU A 190 0.93 -11.27 -26.87
N ALA A 191 2.13 -11.38 -27.37
CA ALA A 191 3.24 -12.02 -26.64
C ALA A 191 3.61 -11.23 -25.39
N GLU A 192 3.67 -9.90 -25.50
CA GLU A 192 3.95 -9.01 -24.35
C GLU A 192 2.82 -9.05 -23.32
N LEU A 193 1.57 -9.05 -23.77
CA LEU A 193 0.41 -9.19 -22.87
C LEU A 193 0.44 -10.55 -22.15
N ALA A 194 0.81 -11.61 -22.86
CA ALA A 194 0.94 -12.94 -22.26
C ALA A 194 2.08 -12.97 -21.23
N LYS A 195 3.21 -12.31 -21.56
CA LYS A 195 4.35 -12.18 -20.64
C LYS A 195 3.95 -11.42 -19.37
N MET A 196 3.25 -10.27 -19.49
CA MET A 196 2.75 -9.50 -18.34
C MET A 196 1.84 -10.38 -17.46
N ALA A 197 0.90 -11.11 -18.09
CA ALA A 197 -0.01 -11.98 -17.36
C ALA A 197 0.73 -13.09 -16.60
N LYS A 198 1.76 -13.65 -17.22
CA LYS A 198 2.62 -14.69 -16.59
C LYS A 198 3.38 -14.12 -15.39
N LEU A 199 4.06 -12.98 -15.56
CA LEU A 199 4.81 -12.34 -14.47
C LEU A 199 3.89 -11.95 -13.29
N LEU A 200 2.69 -11.46 -13.59
CA LEU A 200 1.70 -11.19 -12.54
C LEU A 200 1.30 -12.48 -11.82
N ASP A 201 1.04 -13.55 -12.57
CA ASP A 201 0.65 -14.83 -11.98
C ASP A 201 1.74 -15.38 -11.04
N GLU A 202 3.01 -15.27 -11.46
CA GLU A 202 4.17 -15.65 -10.64
C GLU A 202 4.26 -14.82 -9.35
N ALA A 203 4.02 -13.52 -9.43
CA ALA A 203 4.04 -12.63 -8.26
C ALA A 203 2.92 -13.01 -7.26
N LEU A 204 1.73 -13.32 -7.77
CA LEU A 204 0.61 -13.75 -6.92
C LEU A 204 0.84 -15.13 -6.31
N GLU A 205 1.51 -16.02 -7.03
CA GLU A 205 1.89 -17.34 -6.53
C GLU A 205 2.94 -17.24 -5.43
N ALA A 206 3.89 -16.32 -5.58
CA ALA A 206 4.90 -16.05 -4.55
C ALA A 206 4.31 -15.49 -3.26
N GLY A 207 3.08 -14.93 -3.30
CA GLY A 207 2.42 -14.46 -2.08
C GLY A 207 1.93 -13.02 -2.13
N MET A 208 2.22 -12.28 -3.20
CA MET A 208 1.79 -10.89 -3.30
C MET A 208 0.26 -10.78 -3.24
N LEU A 209 -0.23 -9.73 -2.58
CA LEU A 209 -1.65 -9.55 -2.27
C LEU A 209 -2.50 -9.27 -3.51
N GLY A 210 -1.90 -8.69 -4.54
CA GLY A 210 -2.61 -8.31 -5.75
C GLY A 210 -1.77 -7.43 -6.67
N MET A 211 -2.44 -6.56 -7.41
CA MET A 211 -1.79 -5.61 -8.31
C MET A 211 -2.30 -4.20 -8.04
N SER A 212 -1.45 -3.20 -8.22
CA SER A 212 -1.86 -1.80 -8.17
C SER A 212 -1.78 -1.15 -9.55
N GLY A 213 -2.64 -0.19 -9.81
CA GLY A 213 -2.68 0.58 -11.05
C GLY A 213 -2.92 2.06 -10.81
N MET A 214 -2.41 2.88 -11.72
CA MET A 214 -2.63 4.32 -11.77
C MET A 214 -3.12 4.68 -13.18
N ASP A 215 -4.35 5.14 -13.30
CA ASP A 215 -4.91 5.55 -14.59
C ASP A 215 -4.87 7.07 -14.77
N ALA A 216 -4.92 7.80 -13.67
CA ALA A 216 -4.79 9.25 -13.70
C ALA A 216 -3.36 9.65 -14.07
N ALA A 217 -3.23 10.77 -14.79
CA ALA A 217 -1.92 11.26 -15.26
C ALA A 217 -1.27 12.22 -14.26
N ILE A 218 -1.67 12.14 -12.99
CA ILE A 218 -1.19 13.07 -11.95
C ILE A 218 0.22 12.76 -11.47
N ASP A 219 0.63 11.50 -11.53
CA ASP A 219 1.98 11.10 -11.13
C ASP A 219 2.90 11.04 -12.35
N LYS A 220 4.13 11.49 -12.16
CA LYS A 220 5.10 11.69 -13.24
C LYS A 220 6.46 11.10 -12.88
N LEU A 221 7.17 10.67 -13.92
CA LEU A 221 8.54 10.16 -13.79
C LEU A 221 9.53 11.25 -13.39
N ASP A 222 10.60 10.84 -12.74
CA ASP A 222 11.79 11.65 -12.48
C ASP A 222 12.92 11.25 -13.45
N GLY A 223 14.14 11.61 -13.10
CA GLY A 223 15.35 11.34 -13.88
C GLY A 223 15.47 12.23 -15.12
N ASP A 224 16.60 12.12 -15.81
CA ASP A 224 16.87 12.95 -17.00
C ASP A 224 16.26 12.36 -18.28
N ARG A 225 16.04 11.03 -18.30
CA ARG A 225 15.64 10.32 -19.52
C ARG A 225 14.18 10.60 -19.92
N PHE A 226 13.27 10.54 -18.96
CA PHE A 226 11.83 10.57 -19.24
C PHE A 226 11.06 11.49 -18.29
N ARG A 227 11.74 12.46 -17.70
CA ARG A 227 11.17 13.36 -16.69
C ARG A 227 9.84 13.97 -17.16
N SER A 228 8.87 13.95 -16.27
CA SER A 228 7.51 14.50 -16.47
C SER A 228 6.62 13.70 -17.44
N ARG A 229 7.06 12.56 -17.97
CA ARG A 229 6.12 11.63 -18.59
C ARG A 229 5.23 11.03 -17.49
N ALA A 230 3.96 10.75 -17.82
CA ALA A 230 3.08 10.05 -16.89
C ALA A 230 3.59 8.62 -16.65
N LEU A 231 3.14 8.01 -15.54
CA LEU A 231 3.55 6.64 -15.20
C LEU A 231 3.11 5.63 -16.27
N PRO A 232 3.89 4.55 -16.48
CA PRO A 232 3.57 3.53 -17.49
C PRO A 232 2.14 3.02 -17.49
N SER A 233 1.54 2.78 -16.32
CA SER A 233 0.19 2.22 -16.23
C SER A 233 -0.90 3.17 -16.77
N THR A 234 -0.63 4.48 -16.80
CA THR A 234 -1.55 5.48 -17.38
C THR A 234 -1.82 5.19 -18.86
N PHE A 235 -0.82 4.66 -19.56
CA PHE A 235 -0.91 4.35 -21.01
C PHE A 235 -1.51 2.97 -21.30
N ALA A 236 -1.88 2.22 -20.24
CA ALA A 236 -2.42 0.86 -20.42
C ALA A 236 -3.79 0.88 -21.06
N THR A 237 -4.01 0.05 -22.08
CA THR A 237 -5.29 -0.10 -22.72
C THR A 237 -6.26 -0.90 -21.84
N TRP A 238 -7.57 -0.73 -22.09
CA TRP A 238 -8.57 -1.54 -21.39
C TRP A 238 -8.42 -3.04 -21.71
N ARG A 239 -7.93 -3.40 -22.88
CA ARG A 239 -7.60 -4.78 -23.26
C ARG A 239 -6.54 -5.37 -22.34
N GLU A 240 -5.46 -4.63 -22.10
CA GLU A 240 -4.39 -5.00 -21.17
C GLU A 240 -4.93 -5.15 -19.75
N ARG A 241 -5.64 -4.12 -19.25
CA ARG A 241 -6.25 -4.17 -17.91
C ARG A 241 -7.14 -5.39 -17.72
N ARG A 242 -8.01 -5.69 -18.70
CA ARG A 242 -8.90 -6.87 -18.62
C ARG A 242 -8.11 -8.18 -18.54
N LYS A 243 -7.01 -8.28 -19.26
CA LYS A 243 -6.15 -9.48 -19.23
C LYS A 243 -5.57 -9.69 -17.82
N LEU A 244 -5.01 -8.63 -17.22
CA LEU A 244 -4.42 -8.68 -15.88
C LEU A 244 -5.48 -8.89 -14.80
N ILE A 245 -6.61 -8.21 -14.89
CA ILE A 245 -7.75 -8.41 -13.96
C ILE A 245 -8.24 -9.86 -14.02
N SER A 246 -8.16 -10.50 -15.18
CA SER A 246 -8.54 -11.92 -15.30
C SER A 246 -7.61 -12.81 -14.48
N VAL A 247 -6.32 -12.51 -14.43
CA VAL A 247 -5.34 -13.24 -13.59
C VAL A 247 -5.70 -13.05 -12.10
N LEU A 248 -5.90 -11.79 -11.68
CA LEU A 248 -6.32 -11.48 -10.30
C LEU A 248 -7.59 -12.24 -9.91
N ARG A 249 -8.56 -12.29 -10.82
CA ARG A 249 -9.84 -12.99 -10.60
C ARG A 249 -9.63 -14.49 -10.40
N HIS A 250 -8.78 -15.11 -11.20
CA HIS A 250 -8.48 -16.54 -11.08
C HIS A 250 -7.81 -16.87 -9.74
N ARG A 251 -6.90 -16.01 -9.31
CA ARG A 251 -6.15 -16.17 -8.05
C ARG A 251 -6.92 -15.68 -6.82
N GLY A 252 -8.09 -15.02 -6.99
CA GLY A 252 -8.85 -14.46 -5.86
C GLY A 252 -8.16 -13.30 -5.17
N ARG A 253 -7.31 -12.58 -5.90
CA ARG A 253 -6.49 -11.48 -5.38
C ARG A 253 -7.14 -10.13 -5.64
N ILE A 254 -6.57 -9.05 -5.08
CA ILE A 254 -7.15 -7.72 -5.13
C ILE A 254 -6.54 -6.85 -6.24
N LEU A 255 -7.30 -5.84 -6.65
CA LEU A 255 -6.80 -4.73 -7.48
C LEU A 255 -6.92 -3.44 -6.69
N GLN A 256 -5.80 -2.74 -6.50
CA GLN A 256 -5.81 -1.34 -6.05
C GLN A 256 -5.75 -0.48 -7.31
N SER A 257 -6.52 0.58 -7.40
CA SER A 257 -6.50 1.45 -8.59
C SER A 257 -6.77 2.89 -8.21
N ALA A 258 -6.11 3.80 -8.94
CA ALA A 258 -6.43 5.22 -8.94
C ALA A 258 -7.04 5.53 -10.32
N PRO A 259 -8.38 5.43 -10.44
CA PRO A 259 -9.03 5.64 -11.73
C PRO A 259 -8.95 7.10 -12.14
N ASP A 260 -8.97 7.34 -13.44
CA ASP A 260 -9.10 8.68 -13.99
C ASP A 260 -10.52 9.20 -13.68
N VAL A 261 -10.60 10.16 -12.75
CA VAL A 261 -11.89 10.71 -12.32
C VAL A 261 -12.57 11.59 -13.37
N ASP A 262 -11.80 12.08 -14.33
CA ASP A 262 -12.34 12.87 -15.44
C ASP A 262 -13.00 11.99 -16.51
N ASN A 263 -12.85 10.67 -16.39
CA ASN A 263 -13.41 9.70 -17.33
C ASN A 263 -14.38 8.74 -16.61
N PRO A 264 -15.67 9.12 -16.53
CA PRO A 264 -16.66 8.27 -15.84
C PRO A 264 -16.85 6.89 -16.49
N VAL A 265 -16.55 6.75 -17.78
CA VAL A 265 -16.59 5.45 -18.45
C VAL A 265 -15.54 4.52 -17.89
N SER A 266 -14.34 5.03 -17.63
CA SER A 266 -13.27 4.24 -17.01
C SER A 266 -13.70 3.73 -15.63
N ALA A 267 -14.26 4.60 -14.79
CA ALA A 267 -14.76 4.23 -13.47
C ALA A 267 -15.84 3.14 -13.58
N LEU A 268 -16.81 3.29 -14.47
CA LEU A 268 -17.87 2.29 -14.67
C LEU A 268 -17.28 0.94 -15.10
N LEU A 269 -16.27 0.94 -15.98
CA LEU A 269 -15.62 -0.29 -16.43
C LEU A 269 -14.96 -1.04 -15.27
N PHE A 270 -14.40 -0.33 -14.29
CA PHE A 270 -13.87 -0.97 -13.08
C PHE A 270 -14.98 -1.62 -12.24
N PHE A 271 -16.13 -0.95 -12.07
CA PHE A 271 -17.27 -1.56 -11.38
C PHE A 271 -17.76 -2.81 -12.11
N LEU A 272 -17.83 -2.78 -13.45
CA LEU A 272 -18.21 -3.96 -14.24
C LEU A 272 -17.17 -5.07 -14.13
N ALA A 273 -15.87 -4.73 -14.13
CA ALA A 273 -14.80 -5.72 -13.95
C ALA A 273 -14.85 -6.35 -12.55
N SER A 274 -15.22 -5.57 -11.54
CA SER A 274 -15.40 -6.06 -10.17
C SER A 274 -16.66 -6.92 -10.00
N SER A 275 -17.66 -6.75 -10.88
CA SER A 275 -18.99 -7.34 -10.74
C SER A 275 -18.98 -8.86 -10.71
N ARG A 276 -19.70 -9.45 -9.74
CA ARG A 276 -19.93 -10.89 -9.67
C ARG A 276 -21.03 -11.33 -10.66
N ILE A 277 -21.91 -10.42 -11.04
CA ILE A 277 -23.00 -10.70 -11.99
C ILE A 277 -22.42 -10.94 -13.39
N PHE A 278 -21.58 -10.00 -13.86
CA PHE A 278 -21.04 -10.03 -15.22
C PHE A 278 -19.83 -10.96 -15.39
N ASN A 279 -19.24 -11.47 -14.27
CA ASN A 279 -18.02 -12.26 -14.31
C ASN A 279 -18.21 -13.67 -13.71
N ARG A 280 -19.34 -14.29 -14.01
CA ARG A 280 -19.64 -15.69 -13.60
C ARG A 280 -19.48 -15.92 -12.10
N ARG A 281 -19.93 -14.96 -11.29
CA ARG A 281 -19.86 -14.94 -9.82
C ARG A 281 -18.45 -14.82 -9.24
N LYS A 282 -17.43 -14.60 -10.08
CA LYS A 282 -16.04 -14.37 -9.66
C LYS A 282 -15.65 -12.90 -9.86
N GLY A 283 -16.15 -12.00 -9.01
CA GLY A 283 -15.76 -10.59 -9.02
C GLY A 283 -14.37 -10.40 -8.44
N VAL A 284 -13.68 -9.33 -8.85
CA VAL A 284 -12.41 -8.92 -8.24
C VAL A 284 -12.69 -7.89 -7.16
N ARG A 285 -12.12 -8.08 -5.98
CA ARG A 285 -12.17 -7.06 -4.92
C ARG A 285 -11.27 -5.91 -5.33
N MET A 286 -11.80 -4.69 -5.22
CA MET A 286 -11.07 -3.49 -5.63
C MET A 286 -10.98 -2.49 -4.50
N SER A 287 -9.79 -1.95 -4.29
CA SER A 287 -9.50 -0.83 -3.40
C SER A 287 -9.19 0.37 -4.30
N MET A 288 -10.01 1.41 -4.25
CA MET A 288 -9.85 2.58 -5.12
C MET A 288 -9.35 3.80 -4.37
N LEU A 289 -8.41 4.50 -4.92
CA LEU A 289 -7.88 5.79 -4.47
C LEU A 289 -8.77 6.89 -5.05
N VAL A 290 -9.03 7.97 -4.42
CA VAL A 290 -9.20 8.22 -3.01
C VAL A 290 -10.55 8.93 -2.84
N SER A 291 -11.28 8.64 -1.82
CA SER A 291 -12.48 9.41 -1.50
C SER A 291 -12.08 10.46 -0.46
N ALA A 292 -11.70 11.63 -0.94
CA ALA A 292 -11.30 12.75 -0.11
C ALA A 292 -12.34 13.87 -0.19
N ASP A 293 -12.54 14.55 0.93
CA ASP A 293 -13.41 15.72 0.98
C ASP A 293 -12.57 16.96 0.62
N ALA A 294 -12.88 17.56 -0.51
CA ALA A 294 -12.17 18.74 -1.01
C ALA A 294 -13.06 19.96 -0.96
N LYS A 295 -12.49 21.11 -0.60
CA LYS A 295 -13.22 22.38 -0.58
C LYS A 295 -13.85 22.72 -1.93
N SER A 296 -13.21 22.29 -3.02
CA SER A 296 -13.70 22.51 -4.39
C SER A 296 -14.91 21.63 -4.74
N MET A 297 -15.09 20.50 -4.02
CA MET A 297 -16.16 19.54 -4.30
C MET A 297 -16.79 19.07 -2.98
N PRO A 298 -17.46 19.98 -2.27
CA PRO A 298 -18.14 19.57 -1.02
C PRO A 298 -19.22 18.52 -1.34
N LEU A 299 -19.38 17.56 -0.47
CA LEU A 299 -20.27 16.41 -0.62
C LEU A 299 -19.78 15.32 -1.58
N ALA A 300 -18.62 15.49 -2.22
CA ALA A 300 -18.08 14.46 -3.13
C ALA A 300 -17.98 13.10 -2.44
N VAL A 301 -17.52 13.07 -1.19
CA VAL A 301 -17.41 11.83 -0.41
C VAL A 301 -18.79 11.17 -0.26
N HIS A 302 -19.83 11.93 0.00
CA HIS A 302 -21.18 11.38 0.15
C HIS A 302 -21.73 10.87 -1.17
N VAL A 303 -21.55 11.62 -2.25
CA VAL A 303 -22.01 11.22 -3.59
C VAL A 303 -21.30 9.97 -4.05
N PHE A 304 -19.97 9.94 -3.96
CA PHE A 304 -19.18 8.75 -4.33
C PHE A 304 -19.49 7.56 -3.45
N GLY A 305 -19.65 7.78 -2.13
CA GLY A 305 -20.00 6.73 -1.19
C GLY A 305 -21.36 6.11 -1.48
N LEU A 306 -22.38 6.96 -1.71
CA LEU A 306 -23.70 6.48 -2.06
C LEU A 306 -23.69 5.78 -3.43
N GLY A 307 -23.07 6.40 -4.44
CA GLY A 307 -22.93 5.80 -5.77
C GLY A 307 -22.28 4.43 -5.72
N THR A 308 -21.20 4.31 -4.94
CA THR A 308 -20.49 3.03 -4.76
C THR A 308 -21.39 1.98 -4.11
N ARG A 309 -22.15 2.35 -3.06
CA ARG A 309 -23.09 1.43 -2.43
C ARG A 309 -24.14 0.93 -3.42
N VAL A 310 -24.70 1.86 -4.20
CA VAL A 310 -25.71 1.53 -5.22
C VAL A 310 -25.12 0.60 -6.29
N LEU A 311 -23.97 0.95 -6.85
CA LEU A 311 -23.33 0.15 -7.90
C LEU A 311 -22.90 -1.22 -7.37
N ASN A 312 -22.35 -1.29 -6.15
CA ASN A 312 -21.99 -2.57 -5.53
C ASN A 312 -23.23 -3.46 -5.38
N LYS A 313 -24.37 -2.87 -4.94
CA LYS A 313 -25.62 -3.61 -4.78
C LYS A 313 -26.21 -4.05 -6.12
N LEU A 314 -26.28 -3.15 -7.10
CA LEU A 314 -26.91 -3.43 -8.41
C LEU A 314 -26.07 -4.37 -9.29
N LEU A 315 -24.75 -4.18 -9.28
CA LEU A 315 -23.83 -4.92 -10.15
C LEU A 315 -23.18 -6.11 -9.44
N GLY A 316 -23.40 -6.28 -8.14
CA GLY A 316 -22.70 -7.27 -7.35
C GLY A 316 -21.19 -7.02 -7.33
N SER A 317 -20.78 -5.74 -7.40
CA SER A 317 -19.37 -5.35 -7.39
C SER A 317 -18.81 -5.35 -5.97
N GLN A 318 -17.48 -5.30 -5.84
CA GLN A 318 -16.77 -5.34 -4.56
C GLN A 318 -15.73 -4.23 -4.53
N VAL A 319 -16.21 -3.00 -4.74
CA VAL A 319 -15.36 -1.79 -4.76
C VAL A 319 -15.44 -1.11 -3.41
N ARG A 320 -14.31 -0.74 -2.86
CA ARG A 320 -14.18 0.10 -1.65
C ARG A 320 -13.22 1.23 -1.93
N PHE A 321 -13.50 2.40 -1.39
CA PHE A 321 -12.59 3.54 -1.49
C PHE A 321 -11.68 3.61 -0.27
N GLN A 322 -10.45 4.00 -0.51
CA GLN A 322 -9.50 4.38 0.53
C GLN A 322 -9.85 5.77 1.04
N HIS A 323 -9.62 6.02 2.31
CA HIS A 323 -9.91 7.29 2.98
C HIS A 323 -8.68 7.83 3.67
N LEU A 324 -8.56 9.16 3.66
CA LEU A 324 -7.70 9.87 4.60
C LEU A 324 -8.55 10.09 5.86
N PRO A 325 -8.18 9.50 6.99
CA PRO A 325 -9.05 9.53 8.18
C PRO A 325 -9.04 10.87 8.92
N VAL A 326 -8.06 11.73 8.62
CA VAL A 326 -7.90 13.03 9.25
C VAL A 326 -7.56 14.08 8.19
N PRO A 327 -7.84 15.36 8.43
CA PRO A 327 -7.31 16.42 7.59
C PRO A 327 -5.78 16.41 7.59
N PHE A 328 -5.18 16.65 6.45
CA PHE A 328 -3.72 16.70 6.36
C PHE A 328 -3.26 18.01 5.73
N GLU A 329 -2.05 18.40 6.07
CA GLU A 329 -1.34 19.52 5.47
C GLU A 329 -0.08 19.01 4.81
N LEU A 330 0.18 19.44 3.58
CA LEU A 330 1.36 19.07 2.83
C LEU A 330 2.30 20.28 2.76
N TYR A 331 3.52 20.08 3.20
CA TYR A 331 4.60 21.06 3.08
C TYR A 331 5.55 20.59 2.00
N SER A 332 5.81 21.41 1.01
CA SER A 332 6.70 21.07 -0.11
C SER A 332 7.84 22.07 -0.19
N ASP A 333 9.06 21.58 -0.28
CA ASP A 333 10.25 22.41 -0.49
C ASP A 333 10.49 22.58 -2.00
N GLY A 334 9.73 23.49 -2.60
CA GLY A 334 9.78 23.74 -4.03
C GLY A 334 8.54 23.24 -4.77
N ILE A 335 8.64 23.18 -6.08
CA ILE A 335 7.52 22.86 -6.97
C ILE A 335 7.79 21.60 -7.82
N ASP A 336 8.65 20.71 -7.34
CA ASP A 336 9.01 19.50 -8.10
C ASP A 336 7.96 18.38 -8.00
N LEU A 337 7.02 18.47 -7.06
CA LEU A 337 5.91 17.51 -6.98
C LEU A 337 5.06 17.56 -8.26
N PRO A 338 4.65 16.40 -8.80
CA PRO A 338 3.86 16.35 -10.04
C PRO A 338 2.57 17.18 -9.99
N VAL A 339 1.95 17.30 -8.83
CA VAL A 339 0.71 18.08 -8.67
C VAL A 339 0.86 19.53 -9.14
N PHE A 340 2.07 20.11 -8.98
CA PHE A 340 2.33 21.49 -9.43
C PHE A 340 2.45 21.59 -10.97
N GLU A 341 2.71 20.50 -11.66
CA GLU A 341 2.72 20.48 -13.14
C GLU A 341 1.30 20.54 -13.73
N GLU A 342 0.32 20.07 -12.97
CA GLU A 342 -1.09 20.10 -13.40
C GLU A 342 -1.73 21.48 -13.19
N PHE A 343 -1.17 22.32 -12.32
CA PHE A 343 -1.57 23.73 -12.23
C PHE A 343 -0.88 24.53 -13.35
N GLY A 344 -1.60 25.41 -14.02
CA GLY A 344 -1.07 26.22 -15.14
C GLY A 344 0.22 26.96 -14.82
N ALA A 345 0.45 27.34 -13.57
CA ALA A 345 1.68 27.99 -13.10
C ALA A 345 2.90 27.03 -13.20
N GLY A 346 2.70 25.72 -12.99
CA GLY A 346 3.79 24.73 -13.10
C GLY A 346 4.31 24.59 -14.53
N THR A 347 3.45 24.71 -15.53
CA THR A 347 3.85 24.66 -16.94
C THR A 347 4.60 25.93 -17.35
N ALA A 348 4.30 27.07 -16.80
CA ALA A 348 5.06 28.31 -17.03
C ALA A 348 6.49 28.24 -16.49
N UNK A 349 6.53 27.64 -15.57
CA UNK A 349 7.75 27.51 -14.99
C UNK A 349 8.72 26.73 -15.73
N ARG A 350 8.23 25.81 -16.27
CA ARG A 350 9.13 24.98 -17.09
C ARG A 350 9.68 25.74 -18.32
N ARG A 351 8.90 26.62 -18.89
CA ARG A 351 9.33 27.39 -20.07
C ARG A 351 10.41 28.45 -19.76
N HIS A 352 10.61 28.77 -18.50
CA HIS A 352 11.54 29.82 -18.08
C HIS A 352 12.70 29.33 -17.19
N ARG A 353 12.95 28.03 -17.09
CA ARG A 353 14.18 27.56 -16.42
C ARG A 353 15.38 27.90 -17.30
N PRO A 354 16.23 28.88 -16.94
CA PRO A 354 17.46 29.08 -17.69
C PRO A 354 18.35 27.85 -17.52
N ALA A 355 19.01 27.45 -18.58
CA ALA A 355 19.90 26.28 -18.65
C ALA A 355 21.17 26.44 -17.77
N GLY A 356 21.10 27.13 -16.64
CA GLY A 356 22.26 27.51 -15.85
C GLY A 356 22.19 27.28 -14.34
N LEU A 357 21.10 26.77 -13.81
CA LEU A 357 21.05 26.48 -12.36
C LEU A 357 21.52 25.05 -12.06
N ARG A 358 22.69 24.70 -12.57
CA ARG A 358 23.44 23.56 -12.04
C ARG A 358 24.35 24.08 -10.93
N GLY A 359 24.05 23.68 -9.71
CA GLY A 359 24.98 23.81 -8.61
C GLY A 359 24.74 24.93 -7.63
N VAL A 360 23.68 24.84 -6.84
CA VAL A 360 23.76 25.43 -5.50
C VAL A 360 24.59 24.47 -4.66
N ARG A 361 25.90 24.70 -4.62
CA ARG A 361 26.75 24.00 -3.64
C ARG A 361 26.32 24.45 -2.25
N ARG A 362 25.82 23.52 -1.44
CA ARG A 362 25.68 23.75 0.00
C ARG A 362 27.08 24.09 0.53
N ARG A 363 27.26 25.29 1.04
CA ARG A 363 28.41 25.60 1.89
C ARG A 363 28.23 24.80 3.19
N ASN A 364 29.03 23.78 3.35
CA ASN A 364 29.19 23.13 4.65
C ASN A 364 29.82 24.14 5.61
N GLY A 365 28.98 24.77 6.42
CA GLY A 365 29.46 25.53 7.57
C GLY A 365 29.97 24.54 8.63
N GLY A 366 31.24 24.29 8.67
CA GLY A 366 31.86 23.57 9.77
C GLY A 366 31.73 24.39 11.06
N PRO A 367 31.68 23.75 12.23
CA PRO A 367 31.59 24.48 13.48
C PRO A 367 32.88 25.27 13.70
N SER A 368 32.76 26.57 13.96
CA SER A 368 33.90 27.37 14.41
C SER A 368 34.17 27.03 15.87
N SER A 369 35.36 26.55 16.14
CA SER A 369 35.87 26.39 17.49
C SER A 369 36.28 27.75 18.06
N ALA A 370 35.64 28.18 19.08
CA ALA A 370 36.12 29.14 20.08
C ALA A 370 35.38 28.89 21.39
#